data_412e8cc06d8db701522c748c6b938ff2
#
_entry.id   412e8cc06d8db701522c748c6b938ff2
#
_cell.length_a   1.000
_cell.length_b   1.000
_cell.length_c   1.000
_cell.angle_alpha   90.00
_cell.angle_beta   90.00
_cell.angle_gamma   90.00
#
_symmetry.space_group_name_H-M   'P 1'
#
loop_
_entity.id
_entity.type
_entity.pdbx_description
1 polymer ?
#
loop_
_entity_poly.entity_id
_entity_poly.type
_entity_poly.pdbx_seq_one_letter_code
_entity_poly.pdbx_strand_id
1 'polypeptide(L)'
;NVRPFIMIVRSEEQHISSLKALLDKYGVEIPENPYTNKVTTPETLAEACKIGVDAEIANASLYKDELLPNVTDYEDITSVFTNLMNASQEKHLAAFQRCAN
;
A
#
# COMPACT_ATOMS: atom_id res chain seq x y z
N ASN A 1 16.49 7.26 -0.40
CA ASN A 1 17.44 6.93 0.67
C ASN A 1 17.05 7.45 2.05
N VAL A 2 15.91 8.10 2.17
CA VAL A 2 15.43 8.67 3.43
C VAL A 2 14.50 7.67 4.12
N ARG A 3 14.73 7.43 5.42
CA ARG A 3 13.83 6.61 6.23
C ARG A 3 12.62 7.45 6.67
N PRO A 4 11.42 6.87 6.76
CA PRO A 4 11.10 5.45 6.57
C PRO A 4 10.85 5.04 5.11
N PHE A 5 10.92 5.97 4.16
CA PHE A 5 10.52 5.77 2.77
C PHE A 5 11.24 4.61 2.09
N ILE A 6 12.56 4.50 2.25
CA ILE A 6 13.33 3.43 1.60
C ILE A 6 12.86 2.04 2.02
N MET A 7 12.50 1.88 3.30
CA MET A 7 12.01 0.58 3.81
C MET A 7 10.61 0.29 3.32
N ILE A 8 9.76 1.32 3.29
CA ILE A 8 8.37 1.20 2.82
C ILE A 8 8.33 0.91 1.33
N VAL A 9 9.17 1.57 0.52
CA VAL A 9 9.25 1.30 -0.93
C VAL A 9 9.57 -0.17 -1.20
N ARG A 10 10.51 -0.75 -0.46
CA ARG A 10 10.85 -2.18 -0.60
C ARG A 10 9.69 -3.08 -0.24
N SER A 11 8.97 -2.74 0.82
CA SER A 11 7.76 -3.45 1.22
C SER A 11 6.68 -3.35 0.14
N GLU A 12 6.45 -2.15 -0.39
CA GLU A 12 5.44 -1.94 -1.44
C GLU A 12 5.80 -2.67 -2.74
N GLU A 13 7.07 -2.77 -3.08
CA GLU A 13 7.51 -3.55 -4.24
C GLU A 13 7.15 -5.02 -4.08
N GLN A 14 7.30 -5.59 -2.89
CA GLN A 14 6.89 -6.96 -2.59
C GLN A 14 5.38 -7.11 -2.66
N HIS A 15 4.63 -6.13 -2.16
CA HIS A 15 3.16 -6.10 -2.26
C HIS A 15 2.70 -6.09 -3.72
N ILE A 16 3.32 -5.26 -4.55
CA ILE A 16 3.01 -5.19 -5.98
C ILE A 16 3.29 -6.55 -6.64
N SER A 17 4.41 -7.19 -6.32
CA SER A 17 4.73 -8.52 -6.85
C SER A 17 3.67 -9.55 -6.47
N SER A 18 3.19 -9.52 -5.22
CA SER A 18 2.14 -10.42 -4.76
C SER A 18 0.82 -10.19 -5.52
N LEU A 19 0.46 -8.94 -5.75
CA LEU A 19 -0.75 -8.58 -6.50
C LEU A 19 -0.63 -8.98 -7.98
N LYS A 20 0.53 -8.77 -8.60
CA LYS A 20 0.78 -9.20 -9.98
C LYS A 20 0.65 -10.70 -10.13
N ALA A 21 1.16 -11.47 -9.16
CA ALA A 21 1.04 -12.92 -9.17
C ALA A 21 -0.42 -13.36 -9.13
N LEU A 22 -1.27 -12.69 -8.35
CA LEU A 22 -2.71 -12.97 -8.33
C LEU A 22 -3.37 -12.64 -9.66
N LEU A 23 -3.05 -11.48 -10.23
CA LEU A 23 -3.59 -11.09 -11.54
C LEU A 23 -3.25 -12.12 -12.61
N ASP A 24 -1.98 -12.56 -12.65
CA ASP A 24 -1.54 -13.60 -13.58
C ASP A 24 -2.29 -14.91 -13.36
N LYS A 25 -2.45 -15.32 -12.10
CA LYS A 25 -3.16 -16.56 -11.75
C LYS A 25 -4.60 -16.57 -12.25
N TYR A 26 -5.27 -15.42 -12.16
CA TYR A 26 -6.67 -15.29 -12.58
C TYR A 26 -6.84 -14.79 -14.01
N GLY A 27 -5.75 -14.65 -14.75
CA GLY A 27 -5.77 -14.25 -16.16
C GLY A 27 -6.21 -12.81 -16.38
N VAL A 28 -5.99 -11.93 -15.40
CA VAL A 28 -6.36 -10.52 -15.46
C VAL A 28 -5.16 -9.71 -15.93
N GLU A 29 -5.37 -8.83 -16.90
CA GLU A 29 -4.33 -7.94 -17.41
C GLU A 29 -3.85 -6.98 -16.31
N ILE A 30 -2.53 -6.81 -16.19
CA ILE A 30 -1.92 -5.86 -15.26
C ILE A 30 -2.11 -4.45 -15.81
N PRO A 31 -2.82 -3.56 -15.08
CA PRO A 31 -3.06 -2.20 -15.57
C PRO A 31 -1.80 -1.35 -15.56
N GLU A 32 -1.74 -0.35 -16.43
CA GLU A 32 -0.68 0.64 -16.41
C GLU A 32 -0.82 1.55 -15.19
N ASN A 33 0.30 2.08 -14.72
CA ASN A 33 0.31 3.05 -13.63
C ASN A 33 -0.12 4.43 -14.16
N PRO A 34 -1.31 4.93 -13.77
CA PRO A 34 -1.80 6.22 -14.28
C PRO A 34 -1.10 7.43 -13.66
N TYR A 35 -0.26 7.21 -12.64
CA TYR A 35 0.41 8.27 -11.87
C TYR A 35 1.87 8.49 -12.24
N THR A 36 2.39 7.78 -13.25
CA THR A 36 3.79 7.96 -13.69
C THR A 36 4.05 9.42 -14.07
N ASN A 37 5.05 10.04 -13.43
CA ASN A 37 5.45 11.43 -13.62
C ASN A 37 4.37 12.47 -13.24
N LYS A 38 3.35 12.08 -12.48
CA LYS A 38 2.25 12.97 -12.08
C LYS A 38 2.22 13.27 -10.58
N VAL A 39 3.17 12.76 -9.84
CA VAL A 39 3.23 12.95 -8.38
C VAL A 39 4.17 14.10 -8.06
N THR A 40 3.69 15.05 -7.25
CA THR A 40 4.47 16.20 -6.77
C THR A 40 5.21 15.81 -5.50
N THR A 41 6.50 16.18 -5.41
CA THR A 41 7.30 15.92 -4.22
C THR A 41 7.02 16.98 -3.16
N PRO A 42 6.65 16.59 -1.91
CA PRO A 42 6.51 17.54 -0.81
C PRO A 42 7.82 18.24 -0.47
N GLU A 43 7.74 19.46 0.10
CA GLU A 43 8.92 20.27 0.39
C GLU A 43 9.69 19.78 1.61
N THR A 44 9.00 19.22 2.61
CA THR A 44 9.64 18.77 3.85
C THR A 44 9.38 17.30 4.13
N LEU A 45 10.27 16.70 4.91
CA LEU A 45 10.08 15.31 5.36
C LEU A 45 8.80 15.17 6.19
N ALA A 46 8.52 16.10 7.07
CA ALA A 46 7.31 16.05 7.90
C ALA A 46 6.05 16.07 7.06
N GLU A 47 5.99 16.91 6.03
CA GLU A 47 4.86 16.95 5.09
C GLU A 47 4.70 15.63 4.33
N ALA A 48 5.80 15.07 3.83
CA ALA A 48 5.79 13.79 3.14
C ALA A 48 5.25 12.68 4.07
N CYS A 49 5.68 12.69 5.32
CA CYS A 49 5.22 11.70 6.30
C CYS A 49 3.74 11.86 6.65
N LYS A 50 3.24 13.10 6.73
CA LYS A 50 1.80 13.36 6.94
C LYS A 50 0.95 12.83 5.79
N ILE A 51 1.41 13.02 4.56
CA ILE A 51 0.77 12.45 3.38
C ILE A 51 0.75 10.93 3.48
N GLY A 52 1.87 10.34 3.93
CA GLY A 52 1.97 8.90 4.17
C GLY A 52 0.98 8.40 5.21
N VAL A 53 0.80 9.12 6.32
CA VAL A 53 -0.20 8.78 7.35
C VAL A 53 -1.59 8.70 6.73
N ASP A 54 -1.99 9.73 6.02
CA ASP A 54 -3.34 9.79 5.41
C ASP A 54 -3.51 8.67 4.38
N ALA A 55 -2.49 8.42 3.56
CA ALA A 55 -2.53 7.36 2.55
C ALA A 55 -2.65 5.97 3.19
N GLU A 56 -1.92 5.70 4.26
CA GLU A 56 -1.97 4.40 4.93
C GLU A 56 -3.32 4.16 5.61
N ILE A 57 -3.90 5.19 6.22
CA ILE A 57 -5.24 5.09 6.81
C ILE A 57 -6.28 4.79 5.73
N ALA A 58 -6.24 5.53 4.62
CA ALA A 58 -7.15 5.32 3.50
C ALA A 58 -6.99 3.92 2.89
N ASN A 59 -5.75 3.45 2.75
CA ASN A 59 -5.44 2.14 2.20
C ASN A 59 -6.00 1.01 3.08
N ALA A 60 -5.78 1.09 4.40
CA ALA A 60 -6.30 0.10 5.33
C ALA A 60 -7.83 0.04 5.29
N SER A 61 -8.48 1.21 5.25
CA SER A 61 -9.95 1.29 5.14
C SER A 61 -10.47 0.71 3.83
N LEU A 62 -9.76 0.95 2.72
CA LEU A 62 -10.12 0.40 1.42
C LEU A 62 -10.14 -1.14 1.46
N TYR A 63 -9.10 -1.76 2.00
CA TYR A 63 -9.03 -3.22 2.12
C TYR A 63 -10.11 -3.76 3.06
N LYS A 64 -10.28 -3.13 4.22
CA LYS A 64 -11.21 -3.60 5.24
C LYS A 64 -12.67 -3.49 4.80
N ASP A 65 -13.04 -2.33 4.26
CA ASP A 65 -14.44 -1.97 4.03
C ASP A 65 -14.94 -2.32 2.64
N GLU A 66 -14.06 -2.37 1.64
CA GLU A 66 -14.46 -2.57 0.25
C GLU A 66 -13.87 -3.82 -0.40
N LEU A 67 -12.56 -4.03 -0.30
CA LEU A 67 -11.91 -5.10 -1.05
C LEU A 67 -12.10 -6.47 -0.40
N LEU A 68 -11.82 -6.62 0.89
CA LEU A 68 -11.94 -7.90 1.60
C LEU A 68 -13.36 -8.47 1.59
N PRO A 69 -14.42 -7.66 1.83
CA PRO A 69 -15.79 -8.20 1.78
C PRO A 69 -16.18 -8.80 0.42
N ASN A 70 -15.54 -8.38 -0.66
CA ASN A 70 -15.86 -8.84 -2.01
C ASN A 70 -15.06 -10.06 -2.46
N VAL A 71 -14.10 -10.55 -1.67
CA VAL A 71 -13.23 -11.67 -2.05
C VAL A 71 -13.25 -12.81 -1.01
N THR A 72 -14.29 -12.88 -0.20
CA THR A 72 -14.41 -13.88 0.88
C THR A 72 -14.37 -15.33 0.38
N ASP A 73 -14.76 -15.57 -0.86
CA ASP A 73 -14.74 -16.91 -1.46
C ASP A 73 -13.37 -17.30 -2.04
N TYR A 74 -12.38 -16.40 -1.97
CA TYR A 74 -11.05 -16.60 -2.54
C TYR A 74 -10.00 -16.52 -1.42
N GLU A 75 -9.58 -17.67 -0.90
CA GLU A 75 -8.63 -17.72 0.21
C GLU A 75 -7.29 -17.07 -0.11
N ASP A 76 -6.77 -17.28 -1.32
CA ASP A 76 -5.49 -16.72 -1.74
C ASP A 76 -5.53 -15.19 -1.83
N ILE A 77 -6.59 -14.65 -2.40
CA ILE A 77 -6.79 -13.19 -2.50
C ILE A 77 -6.98 -12.60 -1.12
N THR A 78 -7.82 -13.22 -0.29
CA THR A 78 -8.07 -12.78 1.09
C THR A 78 -6.77 -12.76 1.90
N SER A 79 -5.93 -13.78 1.75
CA SER A 79 -4.65 -13.85 2.45
C SER A 79 -3.71 -12.70 2.05
N VAL A 80 -3.55 -12.46 0.76
CA VAL A 80 -2.71 -11.36 0.26
C VAL A 80 -3.26 -10.01 0.72
N PHE A 81 -4.55 -9.76 0.53
CA PHE A 81 -5.17 -8.48 0.93
C PHE A 81 -5.07 -8.23 2.43
N THR A 82 -5.25 -9.27 3.24
CA THR A 82 -5.09 -9.15 4.70
C THR A 82 -3.66 -8.78 5.08
N ASN A 83 -2.67 -9.39 4.44
CA ASN A 83 -1.27 -9.06 4.67
C ASN A 83 -0.94 -7.62 4.29
N LEU A 84 -1.48 -7.13 3.16
CA LEU A 84 -1.26 -5.76 2.71
C LEU A 84 -1.94 -4.76 3.66
N MET A 85 -3.16 -5.05 4.08
CA MET A 85 -3.88 -4.22 5.05
C MET A 85 -3.13 -4.12 6.37
N ASN A 86 -2.66 -5.25 6.90
CA ASN A 86 -1.92 -5.28 8.16
C ASN A 86 -0.59 -4.52 8.05
N ALA A 87 0.11 -4.62 6.92
CA ALA A 87 1.34 -3.87 6.69
C ALA A 87 1.07 -2.36 6.73
N SER A 88 0.01 -1.89 6.07
CA SER A 88 -0.38 -0.48 6.09
C SER A 88 -0.74 -0.03 7.50
N GLN A 89 -1.58 -0.80 8.20
CA GLN A 89 -2.15 -0.43 9.48
C GLN A 89 -1.15 -0.52 10.63
N GLU A 90 -0.32 -1.56 10.65
CA GLU A 90 0.54 -1.86 11.80
C GLU A 90 1.98 -1.39 11.65
N LYS A 91 2.50 -1.32 10.42
CA LYS A 91 3.91 -1.01 10.17
C LYS A 91 4.11 0.34 9.49
N HIS A 92 3.51 0.52 8.33
CA HIS A 92 3.71 1.75 7.53
C HIS A 92 3.12 2.97 8.23
N LEU A 93 1.90 2.85 8.76
CA LEU A 93 1.25 3.95 9.47
C LEU A 93 2.10 4.40 10.67
N ALA A 94 2.54 3.45 11.50
CA ALA A 94 3.36 3.77 12.67
C ALA A 94 4.67 4.45 12.27
N ALA A 95 5.31 3.99 11.20
CA ALA A 95 6.56 4.58 10.70
C ALA A 95 6.35 6.02 10.24
N PHE A 96 5.28 6.29 9.50
CA PHE A 96 4.96 7.65 9.05
C PHE A 96 4.56 8.56 10.22
N GLN A 97 3.83 8.04 11.19
CA GLN A 97 3.47 8.82 12.38
C GLN A 97 4.69 9.32 13.15
N ARG A 98 5.74 8.50 13.22
CA ARG A 98 6.97 8.90 13.91
C ARG A 98 7.69 10.06 13.23
N CYS A 99 7.60 10.19 11.92
CA CYS A 99 8.29 11.26 11.18
C CYS A 99 7.40 12.44 10.80
N ALA A 100 6.10 12.36 11.04
CA ALA A 100 5.14 13.42 10.69
C ALA A 100 5.15 14.61 11.67
N ASN A 101 5.85 14.50 12.77
CA ASN A 101 5.92 15.55 13.79
C ASN A 101 7.03 16.55 13.51
#